data_bf1a8ffd9b50895a90c96e6ac6dd9547
#
_entry.id   bf1a8ffd9b50895a90c96e6ac6dd9547
#
_cell.length_a   1.000
_cell.length_b   1.000
_cell.length_c   1.000
_cell.angle_alpha   90.00
_cell.angle_beta   90.00
_cell.angle_gamma   90.00
#
_symmetry.space_group_name_H-M   'P 1'
#
loop_
_entity.id
_entity.type
_entity.pdbx_description
1 polymer ?
#
loop_
_entity_poly.entity_id
_entity_poly.type
_entity_poly.pdbx_seq_one_letter_code
_entity_poly.pdbx_strand_id
1 'polypeptide(L)'
;LFTRETMDKNVIKNVVSGVLVVDKPVGLTSHDVVQIIRRGTGIRRAGHTGTLDPRASGVLVVLIGPAVRLSEYVSASDKRYQATIRLGSSTNTYDSEGSITASSVIADLDEETFEEMLQEFVGEIEQVPPPYSAVKVKGKKAYERAREGEEVKLEPRKINVYSLDLLEWAPPEVVIDVFCSSGTYVRSLAHDLGEKLGVGAHLVGLRRTKSGRFTLRDAVSLRRLRESFEIGDWHQYLIPAAEALSD
;
A
#
# COMPACT_ATOMS: atom_id res chain seq x y z
N LEU A 1 -3.73 12.57 49.64
CA LEU A 1 -2.49 11.86 49.23
C LEU A 1 -2.71 11.34 47.81
N PHE A 2 -2.34 12.11 46.82
CA PHE A 2 -2.29 11.67 45.45
C PHE A 2 -1.02 10.83 45.30
N THR A 3 -1.15 9.54 45.03
CA THR A 3 -0.04 8.62 44.90
C THR A 3 0.74 8.89 43.62
N ARG A 4 2.06 8.93 43.70
CA ARG A 4 3.03 9.15 42.61
C ARG A 4 2.82 8.26 41.36
N GLU A 5 2.18 7.11 41.52
CA GLU A 5 1.92 6.15 40.45
C GLU A 5 0.88 6.60 39.38
N THR A 6 -0.06 7.48 39.73
CA THR A 6 -1.10 7.94 38.81
C THR A 6 -0.63 9.08 37.88
N MET A 7 0.38 9.86 38.33
CA MET A 7 0.95 10.94 37.47
C MET A 7 1.87 10.42 36.39
N ASP A 8 2.64 9.35 36.63
CA ASP A 8 3.60 8.81 35.66
C ASP A 8 2.94 8.18 34.43
N LYS A 9 1.82 7.46 34.59
CA LYS A 9 1.15 6.79 33.44
C LYS A 9 0.55 7.77 32.42
N ASN A 10 0.11 8.94 32.84
CA ASN A 10 -0.46 9.94 31.93
C ASN A 10 0.59 10.82 31.28
N VAL A 11 1.70 11.09 31.95
CA VAL A 11 2.82 11.86 31.37
C VAL A 11 3.57 11.06 30.31
N ILE A 12 3.79 9.76 30.54
CA ILE A 12 4.45 8.87 29.58
C ILE A 12 3.62 8.73 28.29
N LYS A 13 2.29 8.61 28.37
CA LYS A 13 1.40 8.49 27.20
C LYS A 13 1.44 9.71 26.28
N ASN A 14 1.71 10.90 26.79
CA ASN A 14 1.78 12.13 25.97
C ASN A 14 3.15 12.36 25.32
N VAL A 15 4.18 11.65 25.74
CA VAL A 15 5.56 11.80 25.24
C VAL A 15 5.93 10.75 24.20
N VAL A 16 5.20 9.62 24.14
CA VAL A 16 5.49 8.56 23.16
C VAL A 16 5.23 9.07 21.75
N SER A 17 6.29 9.14 20.94
CA SER A 17 6.26 9.66 19.58
C SER A 17 7.24 8.87 18.72
N GLY A 18 6.77 8.30 17.60
CA GLY A 18 7.63 7.52 16.72
C GLY A 18 6.85 6.83 15.62
N VAL A 19 7.50 5.84 15.04
CA VAL A 19 7.03 5.04 13.91
C VAL A 19 6.96 3.58 14.30
N LEU A 20 5.84 2.93 14.00
CA LEU A 20 5.73 1.47 13.95
C LEU A 20 5.68 1.05 12.49
N VAL A 21 6.58 0.18 12.08
CA VAL A 21 6.57 -0.44 10.76
C VAL A 21 5.92 -1.82 10.91
N VAL A 22 4.77 -2.00 10.27
CA VAL A 22 3.97 -3.22 10.41
C VAL A 22 3.96 -4.00 9.10
N ASP A 23 4.27 -5.29 9.15
CA ASP A 23 3.94 -6.20 8.05
C ASP A 23 2.43 -6.49 8.10
N LYS A 24 1.68 -5.69 7.32
CA LYS A 24 0.22 -5.81 7.24
C LYS A 24 -0.15 -7.14 6.58
N PRO A 25 -0.94 -7.99 7.22
CA PRO A 25 -1.46 -9.18 6.56
C PRO A 25 -2.55 -8.84 5.54
N VAL A 26 -2.84 -9.75 4.64
CA VAL A 26 -4.03 -9.74 3.79
C VAL A 26 -5.29 -9.81 4.66
N GLY A 27 -6.41 -9.26 4.18
CA GLY A 27 -7.74 -9.33 4.80
C GLY A 27 -8.08 -8.18 5.74
N LEU A 28 -7.13 -7.29 6.07
CA LEU A 28 -7.35 -6.10 6.90
C LEU A 28 -7.13 -4.83 6.07
N THR A 29 -7.92 -3.80 6.35
CA THR A 29 -7.65 -2.45 5.85
C THR A 29 -6.48 -1.83 6.62
N SER A 30 -5.81 -0.83 6.03
CA SER A 30 -4.80 -0.03 6.74
C SER A 30 -5.38 0.66 7.98
N HIS A 31 -6.68 1.04 7.93
CA HIS A 31 -7.39 1.63 9.07
C HIS A 31 -7.57 0.63 10.21
N ASP A 32 -7.91 -0.63 9.92
CA ASP A 32 -8.04 -1.68 10.96
C ASP A 32 -6.74 -1.88 11.71
N VAL A 33 -5.59 -1.89 11.01
CA VAL A 33 -4.27 -1.96 11.64
C VAL A 33 -4.04 -0.78 12.58
N VAL A 34 -4.36 0.45 12.14
CA VAL A 34 -4.25 1.64 12.99
C VAL A 34 -5.15 1.53 14.23
N GLN A 35 -6.37 1.00 14.09
CA GLN A 35 -7.28 0.79 15.23
C GLN A 35 -6.72 -0.24 16.23
N ILE A 36 -6.13 -1.33 15.73
CA ILE A 36 -5.46 -2.34 16.58
C ILE A 36 -4.33 -1.70 17.36
N ILE A 37 -3.49 -0.89 16.71
CA ILE A 37 -2.39 -0.18 17.35
C ILE A 37 -2.90 0.81 18.40
N ARG A 38 -3.94 1.60 18.09
CA ARG A 38 -4.56 2.54 19.07
C ARG A 38 -5.04 1.83 20.33
N ARG A 39 -5.69 0.67 20.16
CA ARG A 39 -6.19 -0.14 21.30
C ARG A 39 -5.03 -0.73 22.10
N GLY A 40 -4.05 -1.34 21.44
CA GLY A 40 -2.93 -2.00 22.09
C GLY A 40 -1.99 -1.04 22.81
N THR A 41 -1.70 0.12 22.22
CA THR A 41 -0.84 1.14 22.84
C THR A 41 -1.57 2.07 23.80
N GLY A 42 -2.90 2.18 23.70
CA GLY A 42 -3.72 3.19 24.39
C GLY A 42 -3.52 4.61 23.85
N ILE A 43 -2.80 4.80 22.73
CA ILE A 43 -2.50 6.11 22.15
C ILE A 43 -3.49 6.38 21.01
N ARG A 44 -4.39 7.36 21.20
CA ARG A 44 -5.43 7.71 20.23
C ARG A 44 -4.86 8.34 18.96
N ARG A 45 -3.78 9.12 19.10
CA ARG A 45 -3.15 9.82 17.99
C ARG A 45 -2.22 8.88 17.24
N ALA A 46 -2.74 8.21 16.23
CA ALA A 46 -1.99 7.35 15.32
C ALA A 46 -2.59 7.42 13.91
N GLY A 47 -1.77 7.23 12.87
CA GLY A 47 -2.18 7.23 11.48
C GLY A 47 -1.14 6.59 10.58
N HIS A 48 -1.57 6.02 9.46
CA HIS A 48 -0.65 5.44 8.45
C HIS A 48 -0.27 6.48 7.39
N THR A 49 0.86 6.26 6.72
CA THR A 49 1.43 7.16 5.70
C THR A 49 1.27 6.65 4.26
N GLY A 50 0.34 5.77 4.02
CA GLY A 50 0.06 5.24 2.68
C GLY A 50 -0.84 4.03 2.77
N THR A 51 -2.01 4.14 2.15
CA THR A 51 -3.01 3.06 2.15
C THR A 51 -2.46 1.81 1.46
N LEU A 52 -2.73 0.65 2.05
CA LEU A 52 -2.71 -0.65 1.40
C LEU A 52 -4.15 -1.17 1.37
N ASP A 53 -4.58 -1.66 0.21
CA ASP A 53 -5.88 -2.28 0.04
C ASP A 53 -6.01 -3.53 0.94
N PRO A 54 -7.22 -4.04 1.23
CA PRO A 54 -7.40 -5.22 2.08
C PRO A 54 -6.64 -6.45 1.57
N ARG A 55 -6.61 -6.64 0.26
CA ARG A 55 -5.89 -7.74 -0.41
C ARG A 55 -4.37 -7.55 -0.47
N ALA A 56 -3.89 -6.32 -0.30
CA ALA A 56 -2.45 -6.05 -0.28
C ALA A 56 -1.85 -6.36 1.09
N SER A 57 -0.58 -6.76 1.11
CA SER A 57 0.22 -7.04 2.31
C SER A 57 1.51 -6.22 2.35
N GLY A 58 2.29 -6.37 3.42
CA GLY A 58 3.65 -5.83 3.51
C GLY A 58 3.73 -4.54 4.31
N VAL A 59 4.76 -3.75 4.05
CA VAL A 59 5.18 -2.59 4.84
C VAL A 59 4.09 -1.54 4.96
N LEU A 60 3.52 -1.39 6.15
CA LEU A 60 2.62 -0.32 6.52
C LEU A 60 3.27 0.54 7.61
N VAL A 61 3.60 1.77 7.28
CA VAL A 61 4.23 2.72 8.21
C VAL A 61 3.14 3.45 8.99
N VAL A 62 3.15 3.30 10.31
CA VAL A 62 2.19 3.91 11.23
C VAL A 62 2.90 4.88 12.16
N LEU A 63 2.49 6.14 12.10
CA LEU A 63 2.98 7.21 12.98
C LEU A 63 2.16 7.23 14.27
N ILE A 64 2.83 7.44 15.41
CA ILE A 64 2.23 7.45 16.74
C ILE A 64 2.55 8.75 17.49
N GLY A 65 1.57 9.28 18.20
CA GLY A 65 1.70 10.49 18.99
C GLY A 65 2.01 11.73 18.15
N PRO A 66 2.89 12.63 18.62
CA PRO A 66 3.31 13.84 17.88
C PRO A 66 3.85 13.57 16.48
N ALA A 67 4.47 12.39 16.22
CA ALA A 67 5.00 12.01 14.92
C ALA A 67 3.95 12.01 13.79
N VAL A 68 2.65 11.95 14.10
CA VAL A 68 1.57 12.06 13.08
C VAL A 68 1.67 13.37 12.28
N ARG A 69 2.30 14.42 12.80
CA ARG A 69 2.55 15.68 12.06
C ARG A 69 3.49 15.51 10.87
N LEU A 70 4.28 14.43 10.85
CA LEU A 70 5.22 14.11 9.79
C LEU A 70 4.57 13.32 8.63
N SER A 71 3.25 13.07 8.71
CA SER A 71 2.54 12.19 7.78
C SER A 71 2.69 12.58 6.32
N GLU A 72 2.62 13.86 6.00
CA GLU A 72 2.76 14.33 4.62
C GLU A 72 4.16 14.07 4.06
N TYR A 73 5.19 14.35 4.87
CA TYR A 73 6.59 14.12 4.51
C TYR A 73 6.87 12.62 4.25
N VAL A 74 6.47 11.75 5.19
CA VAL A 74 6.70 10.29 5.06
C VAL A 74 5.82 9.68 3.95
N SER A 75 4.63 10.23 3.69
CA SER A 75 3.74 9.75 2.62
C SER A 75 4.28 10.03 1.22
N ALA A 76 5.03 11.10 1.04
CA ALA A 76 5.60 11.52 -0.25
C ALA A 76 6.73 10.61 -0.75
N SER A 77 7.25 9.72 0.09
CA SER A 77 8.36 8.83 -0.26
C SER A 77 8.00 7.77 -1.30
N ASP A 78 9.01 7.27 -2.00
CA ASP A 78 8.87 6.20 -3.00
C ASP A 78 8.50 4.85 -2.37
N LYS A 79 7.92 3.96 -3.18
CA LYS A 79 7.46 2.64 -2.77
C LYS A 79 7.99 1.55 -3.69
N ARG A 80 8.22 0.37 -3.13
CA ARG A 80 8.53 -0.83 -3.90
C ARG A 80 7.52 -1.93 -3.59
N TYR A 81 7.09 -2.60 -4.64
CA TYR A 81 6.08 -3.64 -4.56
C TYR A 81 6.52 -4.88 -5.31
N GLN A 82 6.12 -6.02 -4.80
CA GLN A 82 6.02 -7.25 -5.56
C GLN A 82 4.55 -7.46 -5.92
N ALA A 83 4.27 -7.56 -7.22
CA ALA A 83 2.91 -7.63 -7.75
C ALA A 83 2.73 -8.91 -8.57
N THR A 84 1.68 -9.66 -8.27
CA THR A 84 1.23 -10.77 -9.09
C THR A 84 0.12 -10.29 -10.01
N ILE A 85 0.32 -10.40 -11.31
CA ILE A 85 -0.61 -9.97 -12.36
C ILE A 85 -1.13 -11.21 -13.05
N ARG A 86 -2.44 -11.27 -13.26
CA ARG A 86 -3.07 -12.30 -14.11
C ARG A 86 -3.38 -11.72 -15.47
N LEU A 87 -2.77 -12.31 -16.49
CA LEU A 87 -2.99 -12.02 -17.89
C LEU A 87 -4.24 -12.74 -18.42
N GLY A 88 -4.79 -12.25 -19.53
CA GLY A 88 -5.90 -12.87 -20.23
C GLY A 88 -7.28 -12.48 -19.72
N SER A 89 -7.39 -11.55 -18.77
CA SER A 89 -8.69 -11.02 -18.32
C SER A 89 -8.57 -9.68 -17.64
N SER A 90 -9.51 -8.77 -17.93
CA SER A 90 -9.66 -7.47 -17.27
C SER A 90 -10.82 -7.50 -16.29
N THR A 91 -10.76 -6.70 -15.22
CA THR A 91 -11.85 -6.53 -14.24
C THR A 91 -12.21 -5.07 -14.07
N ASN A 92 -13.42 -4.79 -13.59
CA ASN A 92 -13.91 -3.42 -13.36
C ASN A 92 -13.22 -2.69 -12.19
N THR A 93 -12.50 -3.41 -11.30
CA THR A 93 -11.73 -2.83 -10.19
C THR A 93 -10.22 -2.82 -10.44
N TYR A 94 -9.78 -3.42 -11.57
CA TYR A 94 -8.39 -3.66 -11.93
C TYR A 94 -7.65 -4.63 -11.00
N ASP A 95 -8.41 -5.35 -10.15
CA ASP A 95 -7.94 -6.39 -9.24
C ASP A 95 -8.90 -7.59 -9.18
N SER A 96 -8.56 -8.61 -8.43
CA SER A 96 -9.34 -9.85 -8.30
C SER A 96 -10.63 -9.71 -7.48
N GLU A 97 -10.96 -8.53 -6.93
CA GLU A 97 -12.23 -8.29 -6.22
C GLU A 97 -13.36 -7.88 -7.19
N GLY A 98 -12.99 -7.45 -8.39
CA GLY A 98 -13.94 -7.02 -9.41
C GLY A 98 -14.53 -8.15 -10.25
N SER A 99 -15.59 -7.80 -10.96
CA SER A 99 -16.17 -8.68 -11.99
C SER A 99 -15.35 -8.62 -13.27
N ILE A 100 -15.17 -9.76 -13.94
CA ILE A 100 -14.48 -9.83 -15.23
C ILE A 100 -15.29 -9.03 -16.26
N THR A 101 -14.62 -8.13 -16.97
CA THR A 101 -15.21 -7.28 -18.02
C THR A 101 -14.82 -7.74 -19.42
N ALA A 102 -13.65 -8.37 -19.56
CA ALA A 102 -13.17 -8.95 -20.81
C ALA A 102 -12.26 -10.15 -20.53
N SER A 103 -12.20 -11.08 -21.48
CA SER A 103 -11.30 -12.23 -21.45
C SER A 103 -10.73 -12.48 -22.83
N SER A 104 -9.44 -12.81 -22.91
CA SER A 104 -8.70 -13.09 -24.13
C SER A 104 -7.79 -14.30 -23.99
N VAL A 105 -7.43 -14.92 -25.10
CA VAL A 105 -6.45 -16.01 -25.11
C VAL A 105 -5.04 -15.42 -25.11
N ILE A 106 -4.13 -16.02 -24.35
CA ILE A 106 -2.71 -15.60 -24.23
C ILE A 106 -1.86 -16.51 -25.17
N ALA A 107 -2.23 -16.65 -26.45
CA ALA A 107 -1.63 -17.69 -27.29
C ALA A 107 -0.20 -17.39 -27.75
N ASP A 108 0.15 -16.13 -27.99
CA ASP A 108 1.38 -15.72 -28.69
C ASP A 108 2.25 -14.75 -27.87
N LEU A 109 2.02 -14.66 -26.57
CA LEU A 109 2.79 -13.81 -25.67
C LEU A 109 3.90 -14.63 -25.01
N ASP A 110 5.15 -14.32 -25.32
CA ASP A 110 6.33 -14.89 -24.69
C ASP A 110 6.93 -13.96 -23.63
N GLU A 111 7.91 -14.49 -22.91
CA GLU A 111 8.58 -13.79 -21.81
C GLU A 111 9.33 -12.55 -22.30
N GLU A 112 10.04 -12.64 -23.43
CA GLU A 112 10.84 -11.56 -24.01
C GLU A 112 9.95 -10.36 -24.40
N THR A 113 8.85 -10.64 -25.11
CA THR A 113 7.85 -9.61 -25.47
C THR A 113 7.24 -8.94 -24.24
N PHE A 114 6.98 -9.72 -23.17
CA PHE A 114 6.45 -9.18 -21.93
C PHE A 114 7.48 -8.28 -21.23
N GLU A 115 8.75 -8.68 -21.14
CA GLU A 115 9.83 -7.87 -20.56
C GLU A 115 10.06 -6.57 -21.34
N GLU A 116 10.06 -6.62 -22.68
CA GLU A 116 10.14 -5.42 -23.52
C GLU A 116 8.98 -4.45 -23.22
N MET A 117 7.76 -4.98 -23.08
CA MET A 117 6.59 -4.19 -22.76
C MET A 117 6.70 -3.54 -21.38
N LEU A 118 7.26 -4.21 -20.37
CA LEU A 118 7.51 -3.61 -19.05
C LEU A 118 8.38 -2.35 -19.15
N GLN A 119 9.40 -2.36 -20.01
CA GLN A 119 10.32 -1.23 -20.16
C GLN A 119 9.64 0.02 -20.72
N GLU A 120 8.54 -0.12 -21.45
CA GLU A 120 7.78 1.03 -21.96
C GLU A 120 7.00 1.79 -20.87
N PHE A 121 6.83 1.18 -19.68
CA PHE A 121 6.23 1.82 -18.53
C PHE A 121 7.25 2.44 -17.56
N VAL A 122 8.55 2.32 -17.84
CA VAL A 122 9.61 2.93 -17.01
C VAL A 122 9.77 4.40 -17.37
N GLY A 123 9.89 5.26 -16.36
CA GLY A 123 10.02 6.70 -16.48
C GLY A 123 8.79 7.47 -15.99
N GLU A 124 8.67 8.74 -16.42
CA GLU A 124 7.47 9.56 -16.15
C GLU A 124 6.34 9.16 -17.08
N ILE A 125 5.24 8.70 -16.53
CA ILE A 125 4.03 8.31 -17.27
C ILE A 125 2.79 9.00 -16.71
N GLU A 126 1.76 9.14 -17.54
CA GLU A 126 0.43 9.55 -17.11
C GLU A 126 -0.39 8.30 -16.76
N GLN A 127 -0.91 8.24 -15.55
CA GLN A 127 -1.72 7.13 -15.07
C GLN A 127 -3.11 7.61 -14.64
N VAL A 128 -4.15 6.95 -15.12
CA VAL A 128 -5.52 7.13 -14.63
C VAL A 128 -5.70 6.27 -13.37
N PRO A 129 -6.07 6.87 -12.21
CA PRO A 129 -6.39 6.08 -11.01
C PRO A 129 -7.53 5.09 -11.29
N PRO A 130 -7.58 3.93 -10.59
CA PRO A 130 -8.66 2.99 -10.79
C PRO A 130 -10.00 3.57 -10.29
N PRO A 131 -11.16 3.17 -10.88
CA PRO A 131 -12.48 3.67 -10.49
C PRO A 131 -12.76 3.52 -8.99
N TYR A 132 -12.27 2.44 -8.39
CA TYR A 132 -12.38 2.15 -6.97
C TYR A 132 -11.15 2.65 -6.20
N SER A 133 -10.97 3.98 -6.15
CA SER A 133 -9.86 4.64 -5.44
C SER A 133 -10.36 5.64 -4.39
N ALA A 134 -9.46 6.03 -3.47
CA ALA A 134 -9.74 7.06 -2.48
C ALA A 134 -9.61 8.50 -3.02
N VAL A 135 -9.41 8.67 -4.31
CA VAL A 135 -9.35 9.98 -4.99
C VAL A 135 -10.68 10.70 -4.81
N LYS A 136 -10.62 11.98 -4.44
CA LYS A 136 -11.83 12.79 -4.29
C LYS A 136 -12.23 13.42 -5.63
N VAL A 137 -13.46 13.17 -6.04
CA VAL A 137 -14.10 13.80 -7.20
C VAL A 137 -15.32 14.58 -6.72
N LYS A 138 -15.29 15.91 -6.88
CA LYS A 138 -16.36 16.81 -6.41
C LYS A 138 -16.73 16.58 -4.92
N GLY A 139 -15.72 16.40 -4.07
CA GLY A 139 -15.88 16.26 -2.62
C GLY A 139 -16.19 14.85 -2.08
N LYS A 140 -16.67 13.91 -2.91
CA LYS A 140 -16.86 12.48 -2.57
C LYS A 140 -15.68 11.65 -3.07
N LYS A 141 -15.40 10.53 -2.42
CA LYS A 141 -14.35 9.59 -2.88
C LYS A 141 -14.85 8.80 -4.10
N ALA A 142 -13.96 8.51 -5.05
CA ALA A 142 -14.28 7.82 -6.29
C ALA A 142 -14.94 6.44 -6.03
N TYR A 143 -14.45 5.67 -5.05
CA TYR A 143 -15.02 4.38 -4.70
C TYR A 143 -16.48 4.47 -4.16
N GLU A 144 -16.86 5.58 -3.50
CA GLU A 144 -18.22 5.79 -3.01
C GLU A 144 -19.19 5.96 -4.18
N ARG A 145 -18.79 6.75 -5.18
CA ARG A 145 -19.57 6.96 -6.41
C ARG A 145 -19.65 5.69 -7.27
N ALA A 146 -18.53 5.00 -7.46
CA ALA A 146 -18.48 3.76 -8.23
C ALA A 146 -19.42 2.68 -7.65
N ARG A 147 -19.53 2.59 -6.31
CA ARG A 147 -20.48 1.70 -5.63
C ARG A 147 -21.95 2.11 -5.83
N GLU A 148 -22.22 3.39 -6.02
CA GLU A 148 -23.54 3.94 -6.34
C GLU A 148 -23.89 3.73 -7.83
N GLY A 149 -23.00 3.10 -8.64
CA GLY A 149 -23.18 2.86 -10.06
C GLY A 149 -22.90 4.10 -10.94
N GLU A 150 -22.32 5.16 -10.36
CA GLU A 150 -21.95 6.34 -11.15
C GLU A 150 -20.68 6.06 -11.95
N GLU A 151 -20.66 6.46 -13.21
CA GLU A 151 -19.44 6.50 -14.01
C GLU A 151 -18.52 7.63 -13.49
N VAL A 152 -17.35 7.24 -12.96
CA VAL A 152 -16.40 8.19 -12.37
C VAL A 152 -15.30 8.48 -13.37
N LYS A 153 -15.34 9.65 -14.00
CA LYS A 153 -14.23 10.12 -14.83
C LYS A 153 -13.13 10.66 -13.92
N LEU A 154 -11.97 10.00 -13.94
CA LEU A 154 -10.77 10.38 -13.20
C LEU A 154 -9.75 11.01 -14.14
N GLU A 155 -9.14 12.10 -13.69
CA GLU A 155 -8.09 12.77 -14.46
C GLU A 155 -6.76 12.01 -14.33
N PRO A 156 -5.99 11.87 -15.42
CA PRO A 156 -4.65 11.30 -15.39
C PRO A 156 -3.74 12.07 -14.42
N ARG A 157 -2.78 11.36 -13.85
CA ARG A 157 -1.76 11.94 -12.96
C ARG A 157 -0.38 11.51 -13.40
N LYS A 158 0.57 12.43 -13.36
CA LYS A 158 1.97 12.10 -13.57
C LYS A 158 2.50 11.30 -12.40
N ILE A 159 3.09 10.17 -12.68
CA ILE A 159 3.81 9.30 -11.76
C ILE A 159 5.16 8.95 -12.37
N ASN A 160 6.09 8.47 -11.55
CA ASN A 160 7.36 7.96 -12.03
C ASN A 160 7.52 6.49 -11.65
N VAL A 161 7.78 5.64 -12.61
CA VAL A 161 8.18 4.24 -12.42
C VAL A 161 9.69 4.18 -12.61
N TYR A 162 10.43 3.97 -11.54
CA TYR A 162 11.90 3.97 -11.55
C TYR A 162 12.49 2.67 -12.08
N SER A 163 11.85 1.54 -11.76
CA SER A 163 12.13 0.24 -12.37
C SER A 163 10.89 -0.65 -12.38
N LEU A 164 10.86 -1.58 -13.34
CA LEU A 164 9.82 -2.56 -13.53
C LEU A 164 10.47 -3.83 -14.06
N ASP A 165 10.63 -4.82 -13.19
CA ASP A 165 11.41 -6.01 -13.45
C ASP A 165 10.54 -7.27 -13.36
N LEU A 166 10.66 -8.20 -14.32
CA LEU A 166 10.01 -9.51 -14.23
C LEU A 166 10.76 -10.38 -13.22
N LEU A 167 10.02 -10.97 -12.28
CA LEU A 167 10.56 -11.90 -11.29
C LEU A 167 10.21 -13.37 -11.58
N GLU A 168 9.02 -13.61 -12.11
CA GLU A 168 8.54 -14.96 -12.43
C GLU A 168 7.62 -14.89 -13.65
N TRP A 169 7.91 -15.74 -14.64
CA TRP A 169 7.11 -15.94 -15.84
C TRP A 169 6.39 -17.29 -15.77
N ALA A 170 5.12 -17.28 -15.38
CA ALA A 170 4.28 -18.49 -15.28
C ALA A 170 2.83 -18.19 -15.72
N PRO A 171 2.60 -17.83 -17.00
CA PRO A 171 1.25 -17.50 -17.47
C PRO A 171 0.20 -18.56 -17.11
N PRO A 172 -1.03 -18.14 -16.73
CA PRO A 172 -1.55 -16.77 -16.82
C PRO A 172 -1.10 -15.82 -15.71
N GLU A 173 -0.39 -16.25 -14.68
CA GLU A 173 0.09 -15.39 -13.61
C GLU A 173 1.59 -15.11 -13.78
N VAL A 174 1.95 -13.83 -13.65
CA VAL A 174 3.33 -13.36 -13.70
C VAL A 174 3.61 -12.52 -12.47
N VAL A 175 4.86 -12.53 -12.00
CA VAL A 175 5.27 -11.75 -10.84
C VAL A 175 6.26 -10.69 -11.28
N ILE A 176 5.99 -9.44 -10.93
CA ILE A 176 6.86 -8.31 -11.23
C ILE A 176 7.27 -7.57 -9.96
N ASP A 177 8.44 -6.95 -10.00
CA ASP A 177 8.90 -5.98 -9.01
C ASP A 177 8.72 -4.56 -9.55
N VAL A 178 8.10 -3.69 -8.76
CA VAL A 178 7.76 -2.32 -9.15
C VAL A 178 8.37 -1.34 -8.17
N PHE A 179 9.31 -0.49 -8.62
CA PHE A 179 9.80 0.64 -7.83
C PHE A 179 9.26 1.94 -8.43
N CYS A 180 8.50 2.72 -7.65
CA CYS A 180 7.75 3.86 -8.17
C CYS A 180 7.57 4.98 -7.16
N SER A 181 7.23 6.16 -7.66
CA SER A 181 6.88 7.34 -6.87
C SER A 181 5.60 7.14 -6.06
N SER A 182 5.41 7.98 -5.05
CA SER A 182 4.15 8.05 -4.31
C SER A 182 2.97 8.37 -5.26
N GLY A 183 1.79 7.85 -4.91
CA GLY A 183 0.57 8.06 -5.70
C GLY A 183 0.37 7.09 -6.86
N THR A 184 1.34 6.23 -7.17
CA THR A 184 1.21 5.17 -8.18
C THR A 184 0.20 4.11 -7.74
N TYR A 185 -0.69 3.73 -8.64
CA TYR A 185 -1.64 2.64 -8.50
C TYR A 185 -1.14 1.42 -9.28
N VAL A 186 -0.65 0.40 -8.56
CA VAL A 186 -0.17 -0.85 -9.19
C VAL A 186 -1.32 -1.58 -9.91
N ARG A 187 -2.56 -1.41 -9.45
CA ARG A 187 -3.77 -1.91 -10.13
C ARG A 187 -3.95 -1.32 -11.53
N SER A 188 -3.81 0.00 -11.66
CA SER A 188 -3.86 0.66 -12.98
C SER A 188 -2.70 0.21 -13.85
N LEU A 189 -1.49 0.08 -13.29
CA LEU A 189 -0.33 -0.39 -14.04
C LEU A 189 -0.56 -1.79 -14.62
N ALA A 190 -1.14 -2.71 -13.83
CA ALA A 190 -1.48 -4.06 -14.30
C ALA A 190 -2.54 -4.03 -15.42
N HIS A 191 -3.57 -3.19 -15.26
CA HIS A 191 -4.61 -3.00 -16.27
C HIS A 191 -4.05 -2.43 -17.57
N ASP A 192 -3.31 -1.32 -17.48
CA ASP A 192 -2.75 -0.60 -18.64
C ASP A 192 -1.77 -1.49 -19.41
N LEU A 193 -0.96 -2.30 -18.69
CA LEU A 193 -0.08 -3.31 -19.29
C LEU A 193 -0.88 -4.35 -20.07
N GLY A 194 -1.96 -4.87 -19.48
CA GLY A 194 -2.84 -5.84 -20.16
C GLY A 194 -3.53 -5.29 -21.41
N GLU A 195 -3.99 -4.04 -21.35
CA GLU A 195 -4.59 -3.34 -22.51
C GLU A 195 -3.55 -3.14 -23.62
N LYS A 196 -2.33 -2.74 -23.25
CA LYS A 196 -1.26 -2.51 -24.23
C LYS A 196 -0.78 -3.81 -24.90
N LEU A 197 -0.76 -4.91 -24.17
CA LEU A 197 -0.49 -6.26 -24.68
C LEU A 197 -1.66 -6.82 -25.50
N GLY A 198 -2.84 -6.21 -25.46
CA GLY A 198 -4.05 -6.66 -26.16
C GLY A 198 -4.69 -7.93 -25.59
N VAL A 199 -4.23 -8.42 -24.44
CA VAL A 199 -4.77 -9.64 -23.78
C VAL A 199 -5.62 -9.34 -22.55
N GLY A 200 -5.57 -8.10 -22.04
CA GLY A 200 -6.16 -7.72 -20.76
C GLY A 200 -5.39 -8.30 -19.58
N ALA A 201 -5.38 -7.57 -18.46
CA ALA A 201 -4.78 -8.06 -17.21
C ALA A 201 -5.43 -7.39 -15.98
N HIS A 202 -5.21 -7.99 -14.81
CA HIS A 202 -5.59 -7.42 -13.53
C HIS A 202 -4.67 -7.90 -12.41
N LEU A 203 -4.62 -7.14 -11.32
CA LEU A 203 -3.82 -7.46 -10.16
C LEU A 203 -4.48 -8.57 -9.33
N VAL A 204 -3.74 -9.63 -9.00
CA VAL A 204 -4.24 -10.73 -8.13
C VAL A 204 -3.50 -10.78 -6.78
N GLY A 205 -2.28 -10.26 -6.70
CA GLY A 205 -1.50 -10.19 -5.47
C GLY A 205 -0.66 -8.91 -5.40
N LEU A 206 -0.55 -8.34 -4.19
CA LEU A 206 0.29 -7.16 -3.98
C LEU A 206 0.96 -7.22 -2.60
N ARG A 207 2.28 -7.09 -2.59
CA ARG A 207 3.06 -6.98 -1.37
C ARG A 207 3.95 -5.75 -1.44
N ARG A 208 3.75 -4.78 -0.56
CA ARG A 208 4.67 -3.64 -0.45
C ARG A 208 5.93 -4.04 0.30
N THR A 209 7.06 -4.09 -0.39
CA THR A 209 8.35 -4.51 0.17
C THR A 209 9.13 -3.34 0.77
N LYS A 210 8.83 -2.09 0.30
CA LYS A 210 9.47 -0.87 0.78
C LYS A 210 8.50 0.33 0.77
N SER A 211 8.63 1.22 1.75
CA SER A 211 7.95 2.52 1.82
C SER A 211 8.91 3.56 2.40
N GLY A 212 9.42 4.47 1.56
CA GLY A 212 10.55 5.33 1.91
C GLY A 212 11.77 4.51 2.29
N ARG A 213 12.36 4.80 3.43
CA ARG A 213 13.51 4.04 3.97
C ARG A 213 13.14 2.68 4.55
N PHE A 214 11.87 2.49 4.93
CA PHE A 214 11.41 1.31 5.66
C PHE A 214 11.18 0.13 4.72
N THR A 215 11.68 -1.04 5.11
CA THR A 215 11.59 -2.31 4.38
C THR A 215 10.88 -3.39 5.21
N LEU A 216 10.69 -4.56 4.65
CA LEU A 216 10.16 -5.71 5.39
C LEU A 216 11.06 -6.16 6.55
N ARG A 217 12.36 -5.80 6.54
CA ARG A 217 13.29 -6.11 7.65
C ARG A 217 12.99 -5.27 8.89
N ASP A 218 12.48 -4.07 8.70
CA ASP A 218 12.10 -3.15 9.78
C ASP A 218 10.69 -3.44 10.31
N ALA A 219 9.94 -4.29 9.61
CA ALA A 219 8.53 -4.53 9.89
C ALA A 219 8.31 -5.64 10.92
N VAL A 220 7.47 -5.37 11.89
CA VAL A 220 6.94 -6.38 12.82
C VAL A 220 5.62 -6.95 12.31
N SER A 221 5.43 -8.27 12.37
CA SER A 221 4.14 -8.87 12.02
C SER A 221 3.04 -8.40 12.99
N LEU A 222 1.82 -8.20 12.46
CA LEU A 222 0.70 -7.76 13.28
C LEU A 222 0.39 -8.73 14.43
N ARG A 223 0.61 -10.04 14.23
CA ARG A 223 0.47 -11.06 15.26
C ARG A 223 1.44 -10.79 16.42
N ARG A 224 2.72 -10.67 16.13
CA ARG A 224 3.76 -10.41 17.14
C ARG A 224 3.55 -9.08 17.86
N LEU A 225 3.08 -8.07 17.13
CA LEU A 225 2.75 -6.77 17.71
C LEU A 225 1.57 -6.87 18.69
N ARG A 226 0.54 -7.67 18.40
CA ARG A 226 -0.57 -7.94 19.31
C ARG A 226 -0.11 -8.64 20.59
N GLU A 227 0.71 -9.67 20.46
CA GLU A 227 1.33 -10.37 21.60
C GLU A 227 2.10 -9.39 22.49
N SER A 228 2.86 -8.47 21.89
CA SER A 228 3.63 -7.45 22.62
C SER A 228 2.76 -6.41 23.33
N PHE A 229 1.56 -6.13 22.84
CA PHE A 229 0.60 -5.26 23.55
C PHE A 229 0.10 -5.91 24.83
N GLU A 230 -0.13 -7.22 24.83
CA GLU A 230 -0.61 -7.97 26.00
C GLU A 230 0.42 -8.00 27.14
N ILE A 231 1.71 -8.12 26.82
CA ILE A 231 2.80 -8.13 27.79
C ILE A 231 3.40 -6.74 28.07
N GLY A 232 2.99 -5.72 27.29
CA GLY A 232 3.37 -4.31 27.54
C GLY A 232 4.74 -3.91 26.99
N ASP A 233 5.41 -4.74 26.19
CA ASP A 233 6.77 -4.52 25.68
C ASP A 233 6.84 -3.99 24.23
N TRP A 234 5.71 -3.58 23.65
CA TRP A 234 5.62 -3.11 22.26
C TRP A 234 6.54 -1.93 21.92
N HIS A 235 7.02 -1.21 22.93
CA HIS A 235 7.94 -0.07 22.75
C HIS A 235 9.25 -0.47 22.07
N GLN A 236 9.66 -1.73 22.14
CA GLN A 236 10.84 -2.25 21.46
C GLN A 236 10.74 -2.16 19.92
N TYR A 237 9.53 -2.10 19.36
CA TYR A 237 9.28 -1.95 17.92
C TYR A 237 9.09 -0.50 17.50
N LEU A 238 9.09 0.44 18.45
CA LEU A 238 8.90 1.86 18.15
C LEU A 238 10.23 2.48 17.71
N ILE A 239 10.28 2.93 16.47
CA ILE A 239 11.39 3.71 15.93
C ILE A 239 11.16 5.17 16.34
N PRO A 240 12.10 5.82 17.08
CA PRO A 240 11.98 7.23 17.44
C PRO A 240 11.79 8.12 16.21
N ALA A 241 10.97 9.19 16.37
CA ALA A 241 10.66 10.08 15.24
C ALA A 241 11.92 10.74 14.62
N ALA A 242 12.94 11.01 15.42
CA ALA A 242 14.20 11.57 14.95
C ALA A 242 14.96 10.60 14.03
N GLU A 243 14.97 9.30 14.37
CA GLU A 243 15.60 8.26 13.56
C GLU A 243 14.80 7.97 12.29
N ALA A 244 13.47 8.10 12.36
CA ALA A 244 12.60 7.86 11.20
C ALA A 244 12.80 8.87 10.06
N LEU A 245 13.40 10.02 10.33
CA LEU A 245 13.66 11.11 9.38
C LEU A 245 15.13 11.22 8.97
N SER A 246 16.05 10.51 9.63
CA SER A 246 17.44 10.46 9.22
C SER A 246 17.59 9.58 7.98
N ASP A 247 18.32 10.07 6.98
CA ASP A 247 18.67 9.35 5.74
C ASP A 247 19.58 8.14 6.02
#